data_65ab0054fa19b9e7697a9a744e411ec3
#
_entry.id   65ab0054fa19b9e7697a9a744e411ec3
#
_cell.length_a   1.000
_cell.length_b   1.000
_cell.length_c   1.000
_cell.angle_alpha   90.00
_cell.angle_beta   90.00
_cell.angle_gamma   90.00
#
_symmetry.space_group_name_H-M   'P 1'
#
loop_
_entity.id
_entity.type
_entity.pdbx_description
1 polymer ?
#
loop_
_entity_poly.entity_id
_entity_poly.type
_entity_poly.pdbx_seq_one_letter_code
_entity_poly.pdbx_strand_id
1 'polypeptide(L)'
;EHSVEDVGHFVSTIARARTFGFESDAERLRARGRARHVDPAAVVVLDAQGRALAPSAPLADGELAHHKLLDLMGDLYLYGGPPLGCVWARRPGHEATHRVTRKALDQGVLVRTLAGPARSRAGAANYK
;
A
#
# COMPACT_ATOMS: atom_id res chain seq x y z
N GLU A 1 11.77 0.63 7.61
CA GLU A 1 11.13 1.83 7.04
C GLU A 1 11.18 1.73 5.52
N HIS A 2 10.04 1.94 4.85
CA HIS A 2 9.95 1.87 3.39
C HIS A 2 9.36 3.17 2.88
N SER A 3 9.94 3.73 1.83
CA SER A 3 9.53 4.99 1.23
C SER A 3 9.49 4.89 -0.29
N VAL A 4 8.77 5.81 -0.93
CA VAL A 4 8.84 6.01 -2.38
C VAL A 4 9.89 7.06 -2.63
N GLU A 5 11.02 6.64 -3.20
CA GLU A 5 12.15 7.55 -3.48
C GLU A 5 11.95 8.31 -4.79
N ASP A 6 11.58 7.57 -5.83
CA ASP A 6 11.30 8.13 -7.16
C ASP A 6 10.39 7.21 -7.99
N VAL A 7 10.06 7.63 -9.20
CA VAL A 7 9.21 6.84 -10.13
C VAL A 7 9.88 5.53 -10.54
N GLY A 8 11.19 5.51 -10.71
CA GLY A 8 11.94 4.30 -11.06
C GLY A 8 11.85 3.26 -9.94
N HIS A 9 12.08 3.68 -8.69
CA HIS A 9 11.92 2.82 -7.51
C HIS A 9 10.47 2.34 -7.36
N PHE A 10 9.49 3.22 -7.54
CA PHE A 10 8.09 2.82 -7.51
C PHE A 10 7.79 1.70 -8.52
N VAL A 11 8.14 1.87 -9.79
CA VAL A 11 7.81 0.92 -10.87
C VAL A 11 8.58 -0.40 -10.70
N SER A 12 9.85 -0.34 -10.32
CA SER A 12 10.69 -1.53 -10.22
C SER A 12 10.44 -2.36 -8.96
N THR A 13 9.97 -1.75 -7.89
CA THR A 13 9.90 -2.37 -6.57
C THR A 13 8.47 -2.37 -6.01
N ILE A 14 7.88 -1.19 -5.78
CA ILE A 14 6.62 -1.07 -5.05
C ILE A 14 5.44 -1.57 -5.88
N ALA A 15 5.33 -1.15 -7.14
CA ALA A 15 4.22 -1.53 -8.02
C ALA A 15 4.19 -3.03 -8.37
N ARG A 16 5.29 -3.74 -8.14
CA ARG A 16 5.41 -5.19 -8.37
C ARG A 16 5.09 -6.04 -7.15
N ALA A 17 4.94 -5.43 -5.99
CA ALA A 17 4.67 -6.13 -4.76
C ALA A 17 3.29 -6.81 -4.80
N ARG A 18 3.29 -8.14 -4.67
CA ARG A 18 2.07 -8.94 -4.71
C ARG A 18 1.25 -8.75 -3.45
N THR A 19 -0.07 -8.82 -3.61
CA THR A 19 -0.98 -8.91 -2.47
C THR A 19 -0.76 -10.20 -1.69
N PHE A 20 -1.11 -10.19 -0.41
CA PHE A 20 -0.92 -11.34 0.46
C PHE A 20 -2.11 -11.53 1.40
N GLY A 21 -2.25 -12.75 1.89
CA GLY A 21 -3.23 -13.12 2.90
C GLY A 21 -2.76 -14.34 3.68
N PHE A 22 -3.36 -14.57 4.84
CA PHE A 22 -3.10 -15.77 5.60
C PHE A 22 -3.90 -16.95 5.05
N GLU A 23 -3.35 -18.16 5.17
CA GLU A 23 -3.99 -19.39 4.71
C GLU A 23 -5.40 -19.54 5.28
N SER A 24 -5.60 -19.28 6.57
CA SER A 24 -6.90 -19.29 7.23
C SER A 24 -7.93 -18.35 6.59
N ASP A 25 -7.50 -17.21 6.07
CA ASP A 25 -8.38 -16.26 5.37
C ASP A 25 -8.69 -16.75 3.95
N ALA A 26 -7.69 -17.32 3.27
CA ALA A 26 -7.86 -17.93 1.95
C ALA A 26 -8.85 -19.10 1.97
N GLU A 27 -8.76 -19.96 2.97
CA GLU A 27 -9.71 -21.07 3.17
C GLU A 27 -11.13 -20.55 3.41
N ARG A 28 -11.29 -19.54 4.25
CA ARG A 28 -12.57 -18.91 4.55
C ARG A 28 -13.20 -18.26 3.32
N LEU A 29 -12.40 -17.62 2.48
CA LEU A 29 -12.85 -17.04 1.22
C LEU A 29 -13.28 -18.11 0.22
N ARG A 30 -12.50 -19.19 0.09
CA ARG A 30 -12.84 -20.32 -0.78
C ARG A 30 -14.14 -21.01 -0.34
N ALA A 31 -14.31 -21.24 0.96
CA ALA A 31 -15.53 -21.84 1.53
C ALA A 31 -16.78 -21.00 1.22
N ARG A 32 -16.64 -19.69 1.07
CA ARG A 32 -17.70 -18.75 0.67
C ARG A 32 -17.85 -18.60 -0.85
N GLY A 33 -17.15 -19.41 -1.65
CA GLY A 33 -17.17 -19.33 -3.11
C GLY A 33 -16.46 -18.11 -3.69
N ARG A 34 -15.71 -17.37 -2.87
CA ARG A 34 -14.91 -16.22 -3.29
C ARG A 34 -13.49 -16.66 -3.71
N ALA A 35 -12.77 -15.75 -4.36
CA ALA A 35 -11.40 -15.99 -4.82
C ALA A 35 -11.19 -17.15 -5.81
N ARG A 36 -12.25 -17.63 -6.47
CA ARG A 36 -12.16 -18.74 -7.44
C ARG A 36 -11.33 -18.40 -8.68
N HIS A 37 -11.22 -17.12 -9.00
CA HIS A 37 -10.53 -16.62 -10.19
C HIS A 37 -9.17 -16.01 -9.86
N VAL A 38 -8.72 -16.11 -8.60
CA VAL A 38 -7.42 -15.58 -8.19
C VAL A 38 -6.34 -16.56 -8.64
N ASP A 39 -5.41 -16.07 -9.46
CA ASP A 39 -4.22 -16.83 -9.81
C ASP A 39 -3.36 -17.02 -8.53
N PRO A 40 -3.09 -18.26 -8.11
CA PRO A 40 -2.27 -18.52 -6.94
C PRO A 40 -0.84 -17.95 -7.03
N ALA A 41 -0.34 -17.72 -8.25
CA ALA A 41 0.97 -17.10 -8.46
C ALA A 41 0.95 -15.58 -8.25
N ALA A 42 -0.22 -14.94 -8.38
CA ALA A 42 -0.39 -13.50 -8.21
C ALA A 42 -0.61 -13.06 -6.75
N VAL A 43 -0.79 -14.02 -5.84
CA VAL A 43 -1.06 -13.76 -4.42
C VAL A 43 -0.10 -14.56 -3.56
N VAL A 44 0.44 -13.93 -2.53
CA VAL A 44 1.27 -14.62 -1.54
C VAL A 44 0.38 -15.14 -0.42
N VAL A 45 0.37 -16.45 -0.22
CA VAL A 45 -0.31 -17.08 0.91
C VAL A 45 0.70 -17.32 2.03
N LEU A 46 0.39 -16.85 3.21
CA LEU A 46 1.25 -16.94 4.40
C LEU A 46 0.69 -17.95 5.40
N ASP A 47 1.59 -18.71 6.01
CA ASP A 47 1.24 -19.52 7.18
C ASP A 47 1.08 -18.65 8.44
N ALA A 48 0.74 -19.28 9.56
CA ALA A 48 0.58 -18.61 10.85
C ALA A 48 1.88 -17.96 11.38
N GLN A 49 3.03 -18.37 10.87
CA GLN A 49 4.35 -17.81 11.19
C GLN A 49 4.79 -16.73 10.22
N GLY A 50 3.97 -16.41 9.22
CA GLY A 50 4.26 -15.39 8.20
C GLY A 50 5.21 -15.87 7.09
N ARG A 51 5.39 -17.17 6.91
CA ARG A 51 6.20 -17.73 5.82
C ARG A 51 5.32 -17.97 4.60
N ALA A 52 5.86 -17.66 3.42
CA ALA A 52 5.15 -17.91 2.17
C ALA A 52 5.01 -19.42 1.90
N LEU A 53 3.79 -19.83 1.57
CA LEU A 53 3.45 -21.20 1.20
C LEU A 53 3.52 -21.40 -0.32
N ALA A 54 3.83 -22.62 -0.76
CA ALA A 54 3.68 -23.00 -2.16
C ALA A 54 2.20 -22.92 -2.59
N PRO A 55 1.88 -22.57 -3.84
CA PRO A 55 2.79 -22.36 -4.97
C PRO A 55 3.33 -20.92 -5.09
N SER A 56 3.11 -20.06 -4.10
CA SER A 56 3.64 -18.70 -4.14
C SER A 56 5.16 -18.74 -4.32
N ALA A 57 5.69 -17.95 -5.23
CA ALA A 57 7.13 -17.79 -5.35
C ALA A 57 7.72 -17.20 -4.06
N PRO A 58 9.01 -17.39 -3.78
CA PRO A 58 9.65 -16.77 -2.63
C PRO A 58 9.35 -15.28 -2.56
N LEU A 59 9.25 -14.77 -1.33
CA LEU A 59 9.10 -13.33 -1.09
C LEU A 59 10.36 -12.59 -1.51
N ALA A 60 10.20 -11.48 -2.22
CA ALA A 60 11.26 -10.50 -2.34
C ALA A 60 11.46 -9.78 -1.01
N ASP A 61 12.65 -9.22 -0.81
CA ASP A 61 12.94 -8.45 0.40
C ASP A 61 11.99 -7.27 0.54
N GLY A 62 11.34 -7.17 1.69
CA GLY A 62 10.37 -6.11 1.97
C GLY A 62 9.06 -6.17 1.18
N GLU A 63 8.79 -7.20 0.37
CA GLU A 63 7.63 -7.26 -0.53
C GLU A 63 6.29 -7.00 0.17
N LEU A 64 6.07 -7.57 1.36
CA LEU A 64 4.83 -7.36 2.12
C LEU A 64 4.65 -5.90 2.55
N ALA A 65 5.75 -5.24 2.93
CA ALA A 65 5.72 -3.84 3.31
C ALA A 65 5.53 -2.93 2.09
N HIS A 66 6.16 -3.25 0.96
CA HIS A 66 5.96 -2.55 -0.31
C HIS A 66 4.51 -2.65 -0.77
N HIS A 67 3.88 -3.83 -0.65
CA HIS A 67 2.46 -3.97 -0.95
C HIS A 67 1.59 -3.10 -0.03
N LYS A 68 1.87 -3.04 1.26
CA LYS A 68 1.14 -2.16 2.18
C LYS A 68 1.35 -0.67 1.89
N LEU A 69 2.51 -0.30 1.37
CA LEU A 69 2.76 1.06 0.89
C LEU A 69 1.94 1.36 -0.37
N LEU A 70 1.87 0.41 -1.30
CA LEU A 70 1.04 0.51 -2.50
C LEU A 70 -0.46 0.66 -2.15
N ASP A 71 -0.96 -0.16 -1.21
CA ASP A 71 -2.33 -0.05 -0.68
C ASP A 71 -2.60 1.35 -0.11
N LEU A 72 -1.71 1.83 0.75
CA LEU A 72 -1.84 3.15 1.39
C LEU A 72 -1.88 4.28 0.35
N MET A 73 -1.01 4.22 -0.65
CA MET A 73 -1.01 5.19 -1.75
C MET A 73 -2.33 5.16 -2.51
N GLY A 74 -2.81 3.97 -2.89
CA GLY A 74 -4.08 3.78 -3.59
C GLY A 74 -5.27 4.33 -2.79
N ASP A 75 -5.34 4.01 -1.51
CA ASP A 75 -6.39 4.50 -0.61
C ASP A 75 -6.43 6.04 -0.54
N LEU A 76 -5.26 6.66 -0.42
CA LEU A 76 -5.16 8.12 -0.36
C LEU A 76 -5.55 8.80 -1.67
N TYR A 77 -5.26 8.17 -2.81
CA TYR A 77 -5.67 8.68 -4.12
C TYR A 77 -7.19 8.78 -4.29
N LEU A 78 -7.98 7.95 -3.61
CA LEU A 78 -9.44 8.02 -3.63
C LEU A 78 -10.00 9.33 -3.03
N TYR A 79 -9.17 10.07 -2.34
CA TYR A 79 -9.56 11.35 -1.73
C TYR A 79 -9.11 12.59 -2.54
N GLY A 80 -8.62 12.38 -3.75
CA GLY A 80 -8.28 13.46 -4.69
C GLY A 80 -6.81 13.56 -5.03
N GLY A 81 -6.00 12.59 -4.60
CA GLY A 81 -4.58 12.50 -4.93
C GLY A 81 -3.69 12.30 -3.70
N PRO A 82 -2.38 12.19 -3.88
CA PRO A 82 -1.46 11.99 -2.79
C PRO A 82 -1.40 13.23 -1.91
N PRO A 83 -1.23 13.08 -0.58
CA PRO A 83 -1.02 14.23 0.30
C PRO A 83 0.31 14.93 -0.03
N LEU A 84 0.33 16.24 0.07
CA LEU A 84 1.56 17.01 0.03
C LEU A 84 2.20 16.97 1.42
N GLY A 85 3.34 16.32 1.56
CA GLY A 85 4.06 16.16 2.81
C GLY A 85 4.48 14.73 3.10
N CYS A 86 4.78 14.44 4.36
CA CYS A 86 5.17 13.12 4.82
C CYS A 86 3.98 12.41 5.47
N VAL A 87 3.78 11.13 5.13
CA VAL A 87 2.78 10.27 5.75
C VAL A 87 3.48 9.15 6.49
N TRP A 88 3.21 9.04 7.78
CA TRP A 88 3.71 7.96 8.61
C TRP A 88 2.57 6.99 8.94
N ALA A 89 2.72 5.74 8.54
CA ALA A 89 1.72 4.72 8.79
C ALA A 89 2.33 3.50 9.49
N ARG A 90 1.69 3.07 10.56
CA ARG A 90 2.05 1.84 11.26
C ARG A 90 0.91 0.84 11.16
N ARG A 91 1.19 -0.32 10.55
CA ARG A 91 0.19 -1.36 10.26
C ARG A 91 -1.04 -0.81 9.52
N PRO A 92 -0.85 -0.13 8.37
CA PRO A 92 -1.97 0.43 7.63
C PRO A 92 -2.88 -0.68 7.11
N GLY A 93 -4.16 -0.33 6.94
CA GLY A 93 -5.15 -1.19 6.31
C GLY A 93 -6.27 -0.32 5.79
N HIS A 94 -6.96 -0.75 4.74
CA HIS A 94 -7.95 0.04 3.99
C HIS A 94 -8.98 0.74 4.91
N GLU A 95 -9.64 -0.01 5.80
CA GLU A 95 -10.64 0.56 6.71
C GLU A 95 -10.06 1.67 7.61
N ALA A 96 -8.90 1.41 8.22
CA ALA A 96 -8.25 2.38 9.10
C ALA A 96 -7.79 3.61 8.34
N THR A 97 -7.19 3.42 7.16
CA THR A 97 -6.76 4.51 6.28
C THR A 97 -7.94 5.39 5.88
N HIS A 98 -9.03 4.79 5.40
CA HIS A 98 -10.22 5.54 5.01
C HIS A 98 -10.85 6.30 6.18
N ARG A 99 -10.96 5.68 7.34
CA ARG A 99 -11.52 6.30 8.55
C ARG A 99 -10.71 7.52 8.98
N VAL A 100 -9.39 7.37 9.05
CA VAL A 100 -8.49 8.47 9.46
C VAL A 100 -8.49 9.59 8.45
N THR A 101 -8.43 9.28 7.14
CA THR A 101 -8.41 10.29 6.08
C THR A 101 -9.71 11.10 6.05
N ARG A 102 -10.87 10.45 6.18
CA ARG A 102 -12.16 11.16 6.30
C ARG A 102 -12.18 12.09 7.49
N LYS A 103 -11.78 11.59 8.66
CA LYS A 103 -11.74 12.41 9.88
C LYS A 103 -10.81 13.61 9.73
N ALA A 104 -9.66 13.45 9.10
CA ALA A 104 -8.72 14.53 8.85
C ALA A 104 -9.29 15.60 7.90
N LEU A 105 -10.03 15.19 6.86
CA LEU A 105 -10.76 16.09 5.97
C LEU A 105 -11.89 16.83 6.69
N ASP A 106 -12.71 16.12 7.45
CA ASP A 106 -13.84 16.70 8.20
C ASP A 106 -13.39 17.71 9.25
N GLN A 107 -12.20 17.50 9.81
CA GLN A 107 -11.60 18.40 10.79
C GLN A 107 -10.74 19.52 10.18
N GLY A 108 -10.61 19.56 8.85
CA GLY A 108 -9.77 20.56 8.17
C GLY A 108 -8.26 20.40 8.41
N VAL A 109 -7.82 19.28 8.99
CA VAL A 109 -6.40 18.94 9.15
C VAL A 109 -5.78 18.58 7.79
N LEU A 110 -6.57 17.93 6.94
CA LEU A 110 -6.24 17.66 5.56
C LEU A 110 -7.20 18.47 4.68
N VAL A 111 -6.67 19.27 3.78
CA VAL A 111 -7.46 20.09 2.86
C VAL A 111 -7.15 19.71 1.41
N ARG A 112 -8.17 19.70 0.56
CA ARG A 112 -7.96 19.53 -0.87
C ARG A 112 -7.44 20.83 -1.46
N THR A 113 -6.32 20.73 -2.17
CA THR A 113 -5.81 21.85 -2.97
C THR A 113 -6.01 21.55 -4.45
N LEU A 114 -6.34 22.57 -5.23
CA LEU A 114 -6.25 22.45 -6.68
C LEU A 114 -4.76 22.27 -7.02
N ALA A 115 -4.43 21.29 -7.86
CA ALA A 115 -3.07 21.14 -8.35
C ALA A 115 -2.68 22.41 -9.11
N GLY A 116 -1.87 23.24 -8.49
CA GLY A 116 -1.19 24.32 -9.19
C GLY A 116 -0.21 23.73 -10.22
N PRO A 117 0.23 24.50 -11.21
CA PRO A 117 1.22 24.04 -12.18
C PRO A 117 2.42 23.48 -11.42
N ALA A 118 2.91 22.31 -11.86
CA ALA A 118 4.02 21.60 -11.22
C ALA A 118 5.19 22.56 -10.98
N ARG A 119 5.45 22.91 -9.73
CA ARG A 119 6.64 23.67 -9.37
C ARG A 119 7.83 22.74 -9.59
N SER A 120 8.72 23.12 -10.52
CA SER A 120 9.99 22.46 -10.70
C SER A 120 10.70 22.35 -9.33
N ARG A 121 11.09 21.13 -8.97
CA ARG A 121 11.88 20.86 -7.76
C ARG A 121 13.26 21.54 -7.90
N ALA A 122 13.39 22.76 -7.44
CA ALA A 122 14.67 23.34 -7.09
C ALA A 122 14.75 23.32 -5.55
N GLY A 123 15.70 22.56 -5.01
CA GLY A 123 16.10 22.66 -3.61
C GLY A 123 15.56 21.57 -2.70
N ALA A 124 16.20 20.40 -2.70
CA ALA A 124 16.15 19.50 -1.55
C ALA A 124 16.97 20.16 -0.42
N ALA A 125 16.29 20.75 0.56
CA ALA A 125 16.93 21.19 1.79
C ALA A 125 17.24 19.95 2.64
N ASN A 126 18.52 19.78 2.97
CA ASN A 126 19.04 18.79 3.89
C ASN A 126 18.38 18.92 5.26
N TYR A 127 17.62 17.95 5.69
CA TYR A 127 17.32 17.75 7.11
C TYR A 127 18.36 16.80 7.69
N LYS A 128 19.22 17.35 8.54
CA LYS A 128 20.09 16.58 9.43
C LYS A 128 19.28 15.97 10.56
#